data_2bd43fcf847a73f667898f39e16f939b
#
_entry.id   2bd43fcf847a73f667898f39e16f939b
#
_cell.length_a   1.000
_cell.length_b   1.000
_cell.length_c   1.000
_cell.angle_alpha   90.00
_cell.angle_beta   90.00
_cell.angle_gamma   90.00
#
_symmetry.space_group_name_H-M   'P 1'
#
loop_
_entity.id
_entity.type
_entity.pdbx_description
1 polymer ?
#
loop_
_entity_poly.entity_id
_entity_poly.type
_entity_poly.pdbx_seq_one_letter_code
_entity_poly.pdbx_strand_id
1 'polypeptide(L)'
;MTHHLTATRVLAAKIYSALPKDLKSEVNLSDLQQAAMLHDYGKVLIPKELLNKKEALTPEEKKIIELHSEFGYELLKQQGVSENVLNLIKYHHQKPDGSGYPKCDSNFEHSISIEILKTADMYSALTEERAYHKACTKEEALCIIQKEVESGSISNEVFEALKKCV
;
A
#
# COMPACT_ATOMS: atom_id res chain seq x y z
N MET A 1 -11.55 8.15 5.11
CA MET A 1 -11.25 7.04 4.18
C MET A 1 -11.16 7.53 2.73
N THR A 2 -12.15 8.22 2.17
CA THR A 2 -12.13 8.69 0.76
C THR A 2 -10.95 9.63 0.44
N HIS A 3 -10.56 10.51 1.36
CA HIS A 3 -9.43 11.43 1.17
C HIS A 3 -8.10 10.66 1.05
N HIS A 4 -7.84 9.72 1.94
CA HIS A 4 -6.67 8.85 1.93
C HIS A 4 -6.53 8.08 0.60
N LEU A 5 -7.59 7.37 0.17
CA LEU A 5 -7.56 6.60 -1.08
C LEU A 5 -7.25 7.47 -2.30
N THR A 6 -7.85 8.69 -2.35
CA THR A 6 -7.56 9.65 -3.43
C THR A 6 -6.11 10.14 -3.38
N ALA A 7 -5.59 10.44 -2.20
CA ALA A 7 -4.20 10.86 -2.01
C ALA A 7 -3.23 9.75 -2.44
N THR A 8 -3.47 8.51 -2.00
CA THR A 8 -2.67 7.33 -2.39
C THR A 8 -2.67 7.13 -3.90
N ARG A 9 -3.83 7.22 -4.56
CA ARG A 9 -3.94 7.10 -6.03
C ARG A 9 -3.14 8.19 -6.76
N VAL A 10 -3.29 9.45 -6.34
CA VAL A 10 -2.58 10.57 -6.97
C VAL A 10 -1.08 10.42 -6.78
N LEU A 11 -0.63 10.05 -5.58
CA LEU A 11 0.78 9.88 -5.29
C LEU A 11 1.36 8.67 -6.04
N ALA A 12 0.66 7.54 -6.13
CA ALA A 12 1.09 6.39 -6.91
C ALA A 12 1.31 6.75 -8.40
N ALA A 13 0.40 7.55 -8.99
CA ALA A 13 0.55 8.03 -10.37
C ALA A 13 1.74 8.99 -10.54
N LYS A 14 2.03 9.83 -9.55
CA LYS A 14 3.21 10.71 -9.56
C LYS A 14 4.51 9.90 -9.45
N ILE A 15 4.58 8.93 -8.53
CA ILE A 15 5.74 8.04 -8.38
C ILE A 15 5.98 7.31 -9.70
N TYR A 16 4.96 6.68 -10.31
CA TYR A 16 5.04 6.09 -11.63
C TYR A 16 5.62 7.05 -12.66
N SER A 17 5.13 8.30 -12.70
CA SER A 17 5.58 9.31 -13.68
C SER A 17 7.06 9.70 -13.50
N ALA A 18 7.58 9.59 -12.29
CA ALA A 18 8.96 9.91 -11.93
C ALA A 18 9.95 8.74 -12.06
N LEU A 19 9.45 7.50 -12.30
CA LEU A 19 10.31 6.32 -12.49
C LEU A 19 11.17 6.41 -13.76
N PRO A 20 12.29 5.68 -13.82
CA PRO A 20 13.02 5.38 -15.05
C PRO A 20 12.13 4.70 -16.11
N LYS A 21 12.46 4.89 -17.39
CA LYS A 21 11.63 4.40 -18.51
C LYS A 21 11.47 2.87 -18.54
N ASP A 22 12.53 2.15 -18.22
CA ASP A 22 12.56 0.71 -18.16
C ASP A 22 11.55 0.18 -17.12
N LEU A 23 11.58 0.70 -15.91
CA LEU A 23 10.63 0.32 -14.84
C LEU A 23 9.19 0.75 -15.14
N LYS A 24 8.99 1.87 -15.84
CA LYS A 24 7.64 2.27 -16.29
C LYS A 24 7.00 1.25 -17.21
N SER A 25 7.78 0.57 -18.05
CA SER A 25 7.25 -0.43 -18.99
C SER A 25 6.69 -1.67 -18.30
N GLU A 26 7.08 -1.92 -17.05
CA GLU A 26 6.59 -3.03 -16.23
C GLU A 26 5.28 -2.72 -15.50
N VAL A 27 4.84 -1.46 -15.51
CA VAL A 27 3.69 -0.99 -14.71
C VAL A 27 2.50 -0.66 -15.61
N ASN A 28 1.37 -1.30 -15.38
CA ASN A 28 0.09 -0.85 -15.90
C ASN A 28 -0.47 0.24 -14.98
N LEU A 29 -0.42 1.50 -15.43
CA LEU A 29 -0.87 2.64 -14.64
C LEU A 29 -2.37 2.57 -14.30
N SER A 30 -3.22 2.05 -15.20
CA SER A 30 -4.66 1.91 -14.95
C SER A 30 -4.93 0.94 -13.80
N ASP A 31 -4.27 -0.23 -13.82
CA ASP A 31 -4.39 -1.24 -12.78
C ASP A 31 -3.87 -0.70 -11.44
N LEU A 32 -2.72 -0.01 -11.44
CA LEU A 32 -2.14 0.63 -10.26
C LEU A 32 -3.11 1.66 -9.63
N GLN A 33 -3.69 2.53 -10.45
CA GLN A 33 -4.64 3.54 -9.97
C GLN A 33 -5.93 2.93 -9.44
N GLN A 34 -6.44 1.87 -10.06
CA GLN A 34 -7.60 1.14 -9.59
C GLN A 34 -7.30 0.45 -8.26
N ALA A 35 -6.15 -0.23 -8.16
CA ALA A 35 -5.72 -0.86 -6.92
C ALA A 35 -5.57 0.17 -5.79
N ALA A 36 -4.98 1.34 -6.05
CA ALA A 36 -4.84 2.40 -5.06
C ALA A 36 -6.19 2.93 -4.52
N MET A 37 -7.25 2.88 -5.31
CA MET A 37 -8.60 3.23 -4.84
C MET A 37 -9.27 2.13 -4.03
N LEU A 38 -8.86 0.87 -4.20
CA LEU A 38 -9.56 -0.31 -3.69
C LEU A 38 -8.75 -1.10 -2.65
N HIS A 39 -7.46 -0.80 -2.43
CA HIS A 39 -6.57 -1.62 -1.58
C HIS A 39 -7.11 -1.86 -0.18
N ASP A 40 -7.80 -0.89 0.37
CA ASP A 40 -8.39 -0.90 1.71
C ASP A 40 -9.85 -1.38 1.75
N TYR A 41 -10.42 -1.82 0.62
CA TYR A 41 -11.84 -2.19 0.54
C TYR A 41 -12.24 -3.26 1.54
N GLY A 42 -11.35 -4.21 1.82
CA GLY A 42 -11.58 -5.28 2.78
C GLY A 42 -11.74 -4.83 4.23
N LYS A 43 -11.36 -3.60 4.57
CA LYS A 43 -11.60 -3.02 5.91
C LYS A 43 -13.08 -2.95 6.27
N VAL A 44 -13.99 -3.05 5.31
CA VAL A 44 -15.43 -3.14 5.57
C VAL A 44 -15.82 -4.37 6.42
N LEU A 45 -15.02 -5.43 6.38
CA LEU A 45 -15.22 -6.65 7.17
C LEU A 45 -14.44 -6.65 8.50
N ILE A 46 -13.62 -5.65 8.75
CA ILE A 46 -12.88 -5.52 10.03
C ILE A 46 -13.77 -4.81 11.06
N PRO A 47 -13.83 -5.30 12.32
CA PRO A 47 -14.59 -4.64 13.37
C PRO A 47 -14.21 -3.17 13.53
N LYS A 48 -15.21 -2.28 13.55
CA LYS A 48 -15.00 -0.83 13.64
C LYS A 48 -14.29 -0.41 14.92
N GLU A 49 -14.55 -1.13 16.00
CA GLU A 49 -13.91 -0.94 17.30
C GLU A 49 -12.42 -1.14 17.21
N LEU A 50 -11.99 -2.13 16.41
CA LEU A 50 -10.58 -2.42 16.18
C LEU A 50 -9.91 -1.38 15.28
N LEU A 51 -10.58 -0.95 14.21
CA LEU A 51 -10.08 0.09 13.30
C LEU A 51 -9.94 1.46 13.99
N ASN A 52 -10.77 1.72 15.00
CA ASN A 52 -10.79 3.00 15.73
C ASN A 52 -10.13 2.93 17.11
N LYS A 53 -9.45 1.82 17.42
CA LYS A 53 -8.78 1.65 18.71
C LYS A 53 -7.68 2.70 18.89
N LYS A 54 -7.70 3.36 20.05
CA LYS A 54 -6.72 4.41 20.41
C LYS A 54 -5.44 3.84 21.02
N GLU A 55 -5.58 2.72 21.70
CA GLU A 55 -4.49 2.00 22.35
C GLU A 55 -3.71 1.19 21.32
N ALA A 56 -2.47 0.84 21.65
CA ALA A 56 -1.67 -0.03 20.81
C ALA A 56 -2.38 -1.38 20.57
N LEU A 57 -2.35 -1.85 19.34
CA LEU A 57 -2.92 -3.14 18.95
C LEU A 57 -2.08 -4.28 19.52
N THR A 58 -2.75 -5.31 20.04
CA THR A 58 -2.07 -6.57 20.35
C THR A 58 -1.64 -7.30 19.09
N PRO A 59 -0.73 -8.30 19.17
CA PRO A 59 -0.35 -9.10 18.00
C PRO A 59 -1.55 -9.78 17.32
N GLU A 60 -2.52 -10.25 18.10
CA GLU A 60 -3.74 -10.90 17.61
C GLU A 60 -4.65 -9.89 16.87
N GLU A 61 -4.82 -8.70 17.43
CA GLU A 61 -5.58 -7.63 16.82
C GLU A 61 -4.95 -7.14 15.49
N LYS A 62 -3.61 -7.06 15.42
CA LYS A 62 -2.89 -6.77 14.18
C LYS A 62 -3.21 -7.80 13.10
N LYS A 63 -3.15 -9.10 13.43
CA LYS A 63 -3.48 -10.18 12.49
C LYS A 63 -4.90 -10.05 11.95
N ILE A 64 -5.87 -9.61 12.77
CA ILE A 64 -7.24 -9.39 12.30
C ILE A 64 -7.28 -8.22 11.29
N ILE A 65 -6.57 -7.12 11.56
CA ILE A 65 -6.50 -5.99 10.62
C ILE A 65 -5.79 -6.39 9.32
N GLU A 66 -4.74 -7.19 9.39
CA GLU A 66 -3.98 -7.67 8.23
C GLU A 66 -4.84 -8.46 7.23
N LEU A 67 -5.92 -9.10 7.70
CA LEU A 67 -6.88 -9.81 6.84
C LEU A 67 -7.59 -8.90 5.83
N HIS A 68 -7.55 -7.56 5.99
CA HIS A 68 -8.24 -6.67 5.05
C HIS A 68 -7.78 -6.85 3.60
N SER A 69 -6.52 -7.20 3.37
CA SER A 69 -5.97 -7.40 2.03
C SER A 69 -6.56 -8.66 1.36
N GLU A 70 -6.69 -9.76 2.10
CA GLU A 70 -7.35 -10.98 1.61
C GLU A 70 -8.87 -10.77 1.46
N PHE A 71 -9.52 -10.12 2.42
CA PHE A 71 -10.95 -9.78 2.31
C PHE A 71 -11.22 -8.88 1.12
N GLY A 72 -10.36 -7.89 0.85
CA GLY A 72 -10.47 -7.04 -0.32
C GLY A 72 -10.39 -7.83 -1.62
N TYR A 73 -9.42 -8.74 -1.73
CA TYR A 73 -9.27 -9.65 -2.85
C TYR A 73 -10.55 -10.48 -3.08
N GLU A 74 -11.04 -11.16 -2.04
CA GLU A 74 -12.20 -12.07 -2.18
C GLU A 74 -13.51 -11.31 -2.52
N LEU A 75 -13.74 -10.17 -1.89
CA LEU A 75 -14.93 -9.36 -2.17
C LEU A 75 -14.93 -8.79 -3.60
N LEU A 76 -13.79 -8.29 -4.06
CA LEU A 76 -13.67 -7.64 -5.36
C LEU A 76 -13.59 -8.65 -6.52
N LYS A 77 -13.06 -9.85 -6.27
CA LYS A 77 -13.08 -10.96 -7.22
C LYS A 77 -14.53 -11.32 -7.62
N GLN A 78 -15.45 -11.33 -6.67
CA GLN A 78 -16.86 -11.56 -6.94
C GLN A 78 -17.52 -10.45 -7.76
N GLN A 79 -16.91 -9.28 -7.84
CA GLN A 79 -17.39 -8.13 -8.61
C GLN A 79 -16.73 -8.01 -9.99
N GLY A 80 -15.91 -8.99 -10.40
CA GLY A 80 -15.29 -9.04 -11.72
C GLY A 80 -14.10 -8.09 -11.88
N VAL A 81 -13.45 -7.67 -10.80
CA VAL A 81 -12.19 -6.91 -10.85
C VAL A 81 -11.09 -7.81 -11.45
N SER A 82 -10.24 -7.25 -12.30
CA SER A 82 -9.18 -8.01 -12.98
C SER A 82 -8.17 -8.62 -12.01
N GLU A 83 -7.61 -9.79 -12.36
CA GLU A 83 -6.64 -10.50 -11.51
C GLU A 83 -5.40 -9.66 -11.21
N ASN A 84 -4.93 -8.84 -12.15
CA ASN A 84 -3.80 -7.92 -11.92
C ASN A 84 -4.10 -6.94 -10.79
N VAL A 85 -5.27 -6.31 -10.80
CA VAL A 85 -5.70 -5.38 -9.75
C VAL A 85 -5.91 -6.11 -8.43
N LEU A 86 -6.51 -7.30 -8.46
CA LEU A 86 -6.73 -8.13 -7.27
C LEU A 86 -5.40 -8.53 -6.60
N ASN A 87 -4.39 -8.89 -7.39
CA ASN A 87 -3.05 -9.21 -6.87
C ASN A 87 -2.39 -8.00 -6.20
N LEU A 88 -2.52 -6.81 -6.79
CA LEU A 88 -2.03 -5.58 -6.15
C LEU A 88 -2.74 -5.32 -4.81
N ILE A 89 -4.06 -5.51 -4.75
CA ILE A 89 -4.85 -5.34 -3.52
C ILE A 89 -4.44 -6.37 -2.47
N LYS A 90 -4.28 -7.65 -2.86
CA LYS A 90 -3.92 -8.72 -1.95
C LYS A 90 -2.53 -8.51 -1.34
N TYR A 91 -1.56 -8.09 -2.16
CA TYR A 91 -0.14 -8.11 -1.79
C TYR A 91 0.48 -6.72 -1.54
N HIS A 92 -0.33 -5.64 -1.42
CA HIS A 92 0.23 -4.29 -1.22
C HIS A 92 1.01 -4.10 0.09
N HIS A 93 0.89 -5.03 1.04
CA HIS A 93 1.71 -5.07 2.27
C HIS A 93 2.80 -6.15 2.23
N GLN A 94 2.94 -6.87 1.12
CA GLN A 94 3.96 -7.89 1.01
C GLN A 94 5.34 -7.27 0.74
N LYS A 95 6.39 -8.02 1.01
CA LYS A 95 7.78 -7.63 0.78
C LYS A 95 8.42 -8.56 -0.27
N PRO A 96 9.51 -8.14 -0.91
CA PRO A 96 10.21 -8.97 -1.89
C PRO A 96 10.67 -10.32 -1.34
N ASP A 97 11.03 -10.38 -0.05
CA ASP A 97 11.46 -11.58 0.66
C ASP A 97 10.30 -12.47 1.18
N GLY A 98 9.05 -12.06 0.95
CA GLY A 98 7.86 -12.77 1.41
C GLY A 98 7.54 -12.61 2.90
N SER A 99 8.25 -11.77 3.64
CA SER A 99 8.07 -11.59 5.09
C SER A 99 6.90 -10.66 5.47
N GLY A 100 6.24 -10.06 4.49
CA GLY A 100 5.04 -9.24 4.68
C GLY A 100 3.77 -10.06 4.85
N TYR A 101 2.63 -9.46 4.57
CA TYR A 101 1.33 -10.13 4.62
C TYR A 101 0.47 -9.79 3.38
N PRO A 102 -0.53 -10.65 3.06
CA PRO A 102 -0.77 -12.00 3.58
C PRO A 102 0.36 -12.95 3.22
N LYS A 103 0.35 -14.17 3.79
CA LYS A 103 1.34 -15.20 3.41
C LYS A 103 1.29 -15.45 1.91
N CYS A 104 2.46 -15.48 1.27
CA CYS A 104 2.56 -15.73 -0.16
C CYS A 104 2.03 -17.11 -0.52
N ASP A 105 1.24 -17.18 -1.58
CA ASP A 105 0.93 -18.44 -2.26
C ASP A 105 1.93 -18.70 -3.40
N SER A 106 1.78 -19.86 -4.07
CA SER A 106 2.69 -20.28 -5.16
C SER A 106 2.66 -19.36 -6.39
N ASN A 107 1.68 -18.47 -6.48
CA ASN A 107 1.48 -17.57 -7.62
C ASN A 107 1.93 -16.14 -7.29
N PHE A 108 2.48 -15.91 -6.10
CA PHE A 108 2.99 -14.59 -5.75
C PHE A 108 4.24 -14.26 -6.56
N GLU A 109 4.16 -13.18 -7.32
CA GLU A 109 5.31 -12.55 -7.97
C GLU A 109 5.41 -11.11 -7.46
N HIS A 110 6.57 -10.77 -6.91
CA HIS A 110 6.83 -9.40 -6.50
C HIS A 110 6.93 -8.51 -7.74
N SER A 111 6.35 -7.31 -7.66
CA SER A 111 6.37 -6.35 -8.78
C SER A 111 6.62 -4.92 -8.29
N ILE A 112 7.19 -4.13 -9.17
CA ILE A 112 7.39 -2.69 -8.93
C ILE A 112 6.06 -1.97 -8.64
N SER A 113 4.93 -2.46 -9.19
CA SER A 113 3.60 -1.91 -8.92
C SER A 113 3.17 -2.10 -7.46
N ILE A 114 3.53 -3.22 -6.84
CA ILE A 114 3.31 -3.47 -5.39
C ILE A 114 4.12 -2.46 -4.57
N GLU A 115 5.39 -2.24 -4.91
CA GLU A 115 6.23 -1.27 -4.20
C GLU A 115 5.70 0.16 -4.32
N ILE A 116 5.24 0.57 -5.51
CA ILE A 116 4.66 1.91 -5.73
C ILE A 116 3.41 2.08 -4.86
N LEU A 117 2.50 1.10 -4.90
CA LEU A 117 1.27 1.16 -4.12
C LEU A 117 1.55 1.23 -2.63
N LYS A 118 2.41 0.35 -2.13
CA LYS A 118 2.87 0.31 -0.73
C LYS A 118 3.49 1.66 -0.30
N THR A 119 4.39 2.20 -1.10
CA THR A 119 5.08 3.45 -0.80
C THR A 119 4.11 4.63 -0.77
N ALA A 120 3.17 4.70 -1.73
CA ALA A 120 2.15 5.73 -1.79
C ALA A 120 1.18 5.65 -0.62
N ASP A 121 0.76 4.43 -0.22
CA ASP A 121 -0.09 4.19 0.94
C ASP A 121 0.62 4.62 2.23
N MET A 122 1.85 4.17 2.45
CA MET A 122 2.64 4.52 3.63
C MET A 122 2.83 6.03 3.76
N TYR A 123 3.25 6.70 2.70
CA TYR A 123 3.46 8.15 2.73
C TYR A 123 2.15 8.90 3.01
N SER A 124 1.06 8.53 2.32
CA SER A 124 -0.25 9.13 2.53
C SER A 124 -0.76 8.91 3.96
N ALA A 125 -0.55 7.71 4.51
CA ALA A 125 -0.93 7.39 5.88
C ALA A 125 -0.13 8.18 6.93
N LEU A 126 1.16 8.40 6.71
CA LEU A 126 2.04 9.13 7.61
C LEU A 126 1.77 10.64 7.61
N THR A 127 1.42 11.20 6.45
CA THR A 127 1.23 12.65 6.27
C THR A 127 -0.22 13.10 6.40
N GLU A 128 -1.18 12.17 6.54
CA GLU A 128 -2.58 12.47 6.79
C GLU A 128 -2.83 12.70 8.28
N GLU A 129 -3.49 13.80 8.60
CA GLU A 129 -3.93 14.07 9.97
C GLU A 129 -5.07 13.10 10.35
N ARG A 130 -4.89 12.35 11.41
CA ARG A 130 -5.87 11.40 11.93
C ARG A 130 -6.25 11.77 13.37
N ALA A 131 -7.46 11.42 13.79
CA ALA A 131 -7.99 11.77 15.11
C ALA A 131 -7.07 11.42 16.30
N TYR A 132 -6.13 10.50 16.08
CA TYR A 132 -5.22 9.95 17.12
C TYR A 132 -3.75 9.98 16.74
N HIS A 133 -3.40 10.56 15.57
CA HIS A 133 -2.02 10.65 15.09
C HIS A 133 -1.81 12.00 14.42
N LYS A 134 -0.86 12.79 14.96
CA LYS A 134 -0.41 14.02 14.31
C LYS A 134 0.29 13.65 13.01
N ALA A 135 -0.07 14.33 11.92
CA ALA A 135 0.61 14.15 10.65
C ALA A 135 2.12 14.36 10.80
N CYS A 136 2.89 13.44 10.23
CA CYS A 136 4.33 13.60 10.09
C CYS A 136 4.64 14.75 9.13
N THR A 137 5.76 15.43 9.36
CA THR A 137 6.33 16.29 8.32
C THR A 137 6.81 15.45 7.14
N LYS A 138 7.04 16.08 6.00
CA LYS A 138 7.63 15.42 4.84
C LYS A 138 8.93 14.70 5.18
N GLU A 139 9.81 15.35 5.90
CA GLU A 139 11.13 14.86 6.30
C GLU A 139 11.00 13.63 7.21
N GLU A 140 10.10 13.67 8.18
CA GLU A 140 9.81 12.56 9.08
C GLU A 140 9.27 11.34 8.31
N ALA A 141 8.31 11.57 7.40
CA ALA A 141 7.74 10.50 6.58
C ALA A 141 8.81 9.86 5.67
N LEU A 142 9.65 10.67 5.01
CA LEU A 142 10.75 10.17 4.20
C LEU A 142 11.77 9.39 5.03
N CYS A 143 12.09 9.83 6.26
CA CYS A 143 12.99 9.11 7.15
C CYS A 143 12.42 7.74 7.55
N ILE A 144 11.11 7.63 7.76
CA ILE A 144 10.46 6.35 8.07
C ILE A 144 10.51 5.42 6.86
N ILE A 145 10.20 5.93 5.65
CA ILE A 145 10.22 5.12 4.43
C ILE A 145 11.65 4.71 4.04
N GLN A 146 12.66 5.54 4.33
CA GLN A 146 14.07 5.18 4.13
C GLN A 146 14.44 3.87 4.86
N LYS A 147 13.89 3.60 6.03
CA LYS A 147 14.12 2.34 6.76
C LYS A 147 13.55 1.14 6.03
N GLU A 148 12.45 1.31 5.31
CA GLU A 148 11.89 0.24 4.44
C GLU A 148 12.81 -0.03 3.23
N VAL A 149 13.50 1.00 2.73
CA VAL A 149 14.52 0.81 1.68
C VAL A 149 15.73 0.06 2.24
N GLU A 150 16.24 0.44 3.41
CA GLU A 150 17.36 -0.21 4.08
C GLU A 150 17.07 -1.68 4.41
N SER A 151 15.82 -2.02 4.69
CA SER A 151 15.37 -3.41 4.91
C SER A 151 15.10 -4.20 3.62
N GLY A 152 15.25 -3.58 2.44
CA GLY A 152 14.96 -4.23 1.15
C GLY A 152 13.47 -4.37 0.83
N SER A 153 12.60 -3.69 1.58
CA SER A 153 11.14 -3.73 1.39
C SER A 153 10.65 -2.83 0.26
N ILE A 154 11.42 -1.80 -0.06
CA ILE A 154 11.18 -0.82 -1.14
C ILE A 154 12.51 -0.61 -1.88
N SER A 155 12.47 -0.56 -3.20
CA SER A 155 13.66 -0.29 -4.02
C SER A 155 14.09 1.19 -3.94
N ASN A 156 15.37 1.46 -4.18
CA ASN A 156 15.90 2.81 -4.25
C ASN A 156 15.19 3.63 -5.36
N GLU A 157 14.88 3.01 -6.47
CA GLU A 157 14.24 3.64 -7.64
C GLU A 157 12.86 4.21 -7.28
N VAL A 158 12.04 3.44 -6.55
CA VAL A 158 10.72 3.89 -6.07
C VAL A 158 10.87 5.00 -5.04
N PHE A 159 11.82 4.87 -4.13
CA PHE A 159 12.08 5.90 -3.12
C PHE A 159 12.59 7.23 -3.72
N GLU A 160 13.52 7.17 -4.68
CA GLU A 160 13.97 8.36 -5.41
C GLU A 160 12.83 9.01 -6.22
N ALA A 161 11.94 8.19 -6.80
CA ALA A 161 10.75 8.68 -7.48
C ALA A 161 9.79 9.38 -6.49
N LEU A 162 9.57 8.80 -5.29
CA LEU A 162 8.79 9.44 -4.23
C LEU A 162 9.36 10.81 -3.86
N LYS A 163 10.65 10.92 -3.59
CA LYS A 163 11.31 12.19 -3.20
C LYS A 163 11.11 13.31 -4.22
N LYS A 164 11.01 12.97 -5.51
CA LYS A 164 10.73 13.94 -6.59
C LYS A 164 9.28 14.43 -6.61
N CYS A 165 8.37 13.70 -5.96
CA CYS A 165 6.91 13.94 -6.04
C CYS A 165 6.34 14.72 -4.86
N VAL A 166 7.08 14.81 -3.76
CA VAL A 166 6.63 15.34 -2.47
C VAL A 166 7.50 16.48 -1.96
#